data_adf9dbb8d03bd0dd1a04deca387c85b4
#
_entry.id   adf9dbb8d03bd0dd1a04deca387c85b4
#
_cell.length_a   1.000
_cell.length_b   1.000
_cell.length_c   1.000
_cell.angle_alpha   90.00
_cell.angle_beta   90.00
_cell.angle_gamma   90.00
#
_symmetry.space_group_name_H-M   'P 1'
#
loop_
_entity.id
_entity.type
_entity.pdbx_description
1 polymer ?
#
loop_
_entity_poly.entity_id
_entity_poly.type
_entity_poly.pdbx_seq_one_letter_code
_entity_poly.pdbx_strand_id
1 'polypeptide(L)'
;RYLVFSSDRRQQRRIFLYDLSQRKLLPLPGLNQPRVFYDQPDISRNGRYLVYTSEQEGKTDVFFYDRQTFQSRNLTKTYVGQVRNPTVSGDGRWIAFEGDRTGQWDIEVIDRGVQPDLIESE
;
A
#
# COMPACT_ATOMS: atom_id res chain seq x y z
N ARG A 1 1.87 16.71 3.02
CA ARG A 1 2.34 16.28 4.33
C ARG A 1 3.27 15.09 4.26
N TYR A 2 2.91 14.07 3.52
CA TYR A 2 3.73 12.88 3.35
C TYR A 2 4.00 12.65 1.89
N LEU A 3 5.19 12.13 1.61
CA LEU A 3 5.53 11.60 0.30
C LEU A 3 5.84 10.12 0.48
N VAL A 4 5.21 9.27 -0.33
CA VAL A 4 5.54 7.86 -0.37
C VAL A 4 6.08 7.56 -1.75
N PHE A 5 7.15 6.79 -1.83
CA PHE A 5 7.79 6.50 -3.12
C PHE A 5 8.57 5.20 -3.01
N SER A 6 8.85 4.61 -4.16
CA SER A 6 9.73 3.45 -4.23
C SER A 6 11.07 3.86 -4.83
N SER A 7 12.11 3.14 -4.45
CA SER A 7 13.46 3.43 -4.90
C SER A 7 14.27 2.14 -4.99
N ASP A 8 15.16 2.08 -5.96
CA ASP A 8 16.04 0.93 -6.21
C ASP A 8 17.37 1.01 -5.50
N ARG A 9 17.46 1.82 -4.47
CA ARG A 9 18.71 1.98 -3.75
C ARG A 9 19.24 0.63 -3.31
N ARG A 10 20.55 0.42 -3.49
CA ARG A 10 21.24 -0.82 -3.14
C ARG A 10 20.65 -2.04 -3.84
N GLN A 11 20.16 -1.84 -5.07
CA GLN A 11 19.67 -2.91 -5.93
C GLN A 11 18.47 -3.67 -5.35
N GLN A 12 17.74 -3.04 -4.45
CA GLN A 12 16.49 -3.59 -3.94
C GLN A 12 15.42 -2.50 -3.97
N ARG A 13 14.30 -2.80 -4.59
CA ARG A 13 13.22 -1.83 -4.68
C ARG A 13 12.45 -1.84 -3.38
N ARG A 14 12.45 -0.69 -2.71
CA ARG A 14 11.84 -0.51 -1.38
C ARG A 14 10.93 0.69 -1.38
N ILE A 15 10.03 0.71 -0.40
CA ILE A 15 9.12 1.84 -0.19
C ILE A 15 9.69 2.73 0.91
N PHE A 16 9.67 4.02 0.64
CA PHE A 16 10.11 5.04 1.58
C PHE A 16 8.97 6.00 1.86
N LEU A 17 8.88 6.43 3.10
CA LEU A 17 7.90 7.41 3.53
C LEU A 17 8.63 8.61 4.10
N TYR A 18 8.35 9.77 3.53
CA TYR A 18 8.99 11.01 3.93
C TYR A 18 7.96 11.95 4.53
N ASP A 19 8.23 12.44 5.73
CA ASP A 19 7.37 13.42 6.40
C ASP A 19 7.83 14.81 6.03
N LEU A 20 7.02 15.53 5.26
CA LEU A 20 7.36 16.87 4.80
C LEU A 20 7.39 17.88 5.94
N SER A 21 6.60 17.66 7.00
CA SER A 21 6.61 18.56 8.15
C SER A 21 7.89 18.45 8.97
N GLN A 22 8.33 17.22 9.21
CA GLN A 22 9.53 16.96 10.00
C GLN A 22 10.79 16.86 9.16
N ARG A 23 10.63 16.81 7.84
CA ARG A 23 11.73 16.73 6.86
C ARG A 23 12.63 15.53 7.12
N LYS A 24 12.00 14.37 7.30
CA LYS A 24 12.78 13.14 7.55
C LYS A 24 12.03 11.92 7.04
N LEU A 25 12.78 10.86 6.78
CA LEU A 25 12.22 9.55 6.47
C LEU A 25 11.66 8.95 7.74
N LEU A 26 10.51 8.31 7.60
CA LEU A 26 9.87 7.63 8.72
C LEU A 26 10.06 6.12 8.59
N PRO A 27 10.22 5.42 9.73
CA PRO A 27 10.39 3.97 9.69
C PRO A 27 9.09 3.28 9.30
N LEU A 28 9.23 2.11 8.64
CA LEU A 28 8.12 1.27 8.25
C LEU A 28 8.39 -0.15 8.75
N PRO A 29 8.28 -0.39 10.07
CA PRO A 29 8.60 -1.70 10.63
C PRO A 29 7.78 -2.80 9.99
N GLY A 30 8.42 -3.93 9.67
CA GLY A 30 7.76 -5.05 9.04
C GLY A 30 7.66 -4.97 7.53
N LEU A 31 7.94 -3.81 6.94
CA LEU A 31 7.95 -3.61 5.50
C LEU A 31 9.39 -3.69 5.00
N ASN A 32 9.57 -3.76 3.67
CA ASN A 32 10.90 -3.76 3.04
C ASN A 32 11.77 -4.95 3.47
N GLN A 33 11.18 -6.14 3.50
CA GLN A 33 11.90 -7.35 3.83
C GLN A 33 13.01 -7.60 2.82
N PRO A 34 14.14 -8.20 3.24
CA PRO A 34 15.23 -8.48 2.31
C PRO A 34 14.79 -9.39 1.17
N ARG A 35 15.32 -9.12 -0.03
CA ARG A 35 15.09 -9.93 -1.22
C ARG A 35 13.65 -9.93 -1.72
N VAL A 36 12.87 -8.97 -1.28
CA VAL A 36 11.49 -8.81 -1.74
C VAL A 36 11.37 -7.44 -2.37
N PHE A 37 10.72 -7.38 -3.54
CA PHE A 37 10.49 -6.11 -4.22
C PHE A 37 9.17 -5.52 -3.78
N TYR A 38 9.15 -4.20 -3.58
CA TYR A 38 7.99 -3.41 -3.18
C TYR A 38 7.88 -2.25 -4.15
N ASP A 39 6.69 -2.01 -4.68
CA ASP A 39 6.53 -0.99 -5.71
C ASP A 39 5.14 -0.37 -5.64
N GLN A 40 4.95 0.69 -6.40
CA GLN A 40 3.66 1.35 -6.64
C GLN A 40 2.94 1.73 -5.34
N PRO A 41 3.62 2.46 -4.43
CA PRO A 41 2.99 2.80 -3.16
C PRO A 41 2.03 3.97 -3.27
N ASP A 42 1.02 3.98 -2.40
CA ASP A 42 0.15 5.13 -2.19
C ASP A 42 -0.16 5.21 -0.70
N ILE A 43 -0.58 6.38 -0.23
CA ILE A 43 -0.80 6.61 1.20
C ILE A 43 -2.09 7.37 1.41
N SER A 44 -2.81 7.03 2.49
CA SER A 44 -4.01 7.76 2.88
C SER A 44 -3.66 9.15 3.38
N ARG A 45 -4.65 10.05 3.36
CA ARG A 45 -4.41 11.44 3.74
C ARG A 45 -3.91 11.58 5.16
N ASN A 46 -4.42 10.75 6.08
CA ASN A 46 -4.00 10.82 7.48
C ASN A 46 -2.63 10.19 7.71
N GLY A 47 -2.00 9.62 6.68
CA GLY A 47 -0.68 9.03 6.81
C GLY A 47 -0.64 7.68 7.50
N ARG A 48 -1.79 7.10 7.82
CA ARG A 48 -1.83 5.84 8.56
C ARG A 48 -1.71 4.62 7.67
N TYR A 49 -2.34 4.64 6.51
CA TYR A 49 -2.46 3.44 5.67
C TYR A 49 -1.68 3.58 4.38
N LEU A 50 -0.90 2.56 4.07
CA LEU A 50 -0.22 2.47 2.77
C LEU A 50 -0.77 1.29 1.99
N VAL A 51 -0.80 1.43 0.67
CA VAL A 51 -1.03 0.31 -0.23
C VAL A 51 0.16 0.24 -1.18
N TYR A 52 0.47 -0.95 -1.64
CA TYR A 52 1.61 -1.15 -2.53
C TYR A 52 1.48 -2.50 -3.21
N THR A 53 2.35 -2.75 -4.18
CA THR A 53 2.46 -4.09 -4.77
C THR A 53 3.74 -4.75 -4.27
N SER A 54 3.70 -6.06 -4.11
CA SER A 54 4.84 -6.83 -3.65
C SER A 54 4.68 -8.28 -4.07
N GLU A 55 5.82 -8.98 -4.19
CA GLU A 55 5.86 -10.40 -4.48
C GLU A 55 6.18 -11.23 -3.25
N GLN A 56 5.96 -10.67 -2.05
CA GLN A 56 6.39 -11.35 -0.83
C GLN A 56 5.69 -12.69 -0.57
N GLU A 57 4.56 -12.94 -1.23
CA GLU A 57 3.85 -14.21 -1.09
C GLU A 57 3.82 -15.01 -2.39
N GLY A 58 4.79 -14.80 -3.26
CA GLY A 58 5.00 -15.66 -4.42
C GLY A 58 4.50 -15.13 -5.75
N LYS A 59 3.54 -14.23 -5.75
CA LYS A 59 3.10 -13.52 -6.95
C LYS A 59 2.89 -12.07 -6.60
N THR A 60 2.80 -11.22 -7.62
CA THR A 60 2.55 -9.80 -7.39
C THR A 60 1.13 -9.61 -6.88
N ASP A 61 1.01 -9.06 -5.68
CA ASP A 61 -0.28 -8.77 -5.05
C ASP A 61 -0.33 -7.35 -4.54
N VAL A 62 -1.56 -6.87 -4.31
CA VAL A 62 -1.80 -5.61 -3.62
C VAL A 62 -1.79 -5.88 -2.13
N PHE A 63 -0.95 -5.15 -1.42
CA PHE A 63 -0.83 -5.22 0.03
C PHE A 63 -1.28 -3.93 0.66
N PHE A 64 -1.72 -4.04 1.88
CA PHE A 64 -2.16 -2.95 2.73
C PHE A 64 -1.34 -2.98 4.01
N TYR A 65 -0.86 -1.81 4.45
CA TYR A 65 -0.01 -1.70 5.64
C TYR A 65 -0.59 -0.63 6.56
N ASP A 66 -0.73 -0.97 7.83
CA ASP A 66 -1.24 -0.04 8.85
C ASP A 66 -0.06 0.42 9.70
N ARG A 67 0.27 1.71 9.60
CA ARG A 67 1.40 2.28 10.34
C ARG A 67 1.18 2.31 11.84
N GLN A 68 -0.05 2.21 12.29
CA GLN A 68 -0.34 2.21 13.72
C GLN A 68 -0.05 0.86 14.35
N THR A 69 -0.33 -0.23 13.64
CA THR A 69 -0.14 -1.58 14.15
C THR A 69 1.08 -2.29 13.58
N PHE A 70 1.69 -1.72 12.53
CA PHE A 70 2.81 -2.30 11.78
C PHE A 70 2.44 -3.62 11.13
N GLN A 71 1.15 -3.81 10.82
CA GLN A 71 0.66 -5.04 10.20
C GLN A 71 0.39 -4.83 8.73
N SER A 72 0.70 -5.84 7.93
CA SER A 72 0.37 -5.83 6.51
C SER A 72 -0.59 -6.96 6.20
N ARG A 73 -1.34 -6.80 5.11
CA ARG A 73 -2.32 -7.78 4.67
C ARG A 73 -2.31 -7.85 3.15
N ASN A 74 -2.35 -9.07 2.62
CA ASN A 74 -2.49 -9.29 1.19
C ASN A 74 -3.98 -9.17 0.83
N LEU A 75 -4.31 -8.20 -0.01
CA LEU A 75 -5.70 -7.93 -0.36
C LEU A 75 -6.17 -8.71 -1.60
N THR A 76 -5.24 -9.27 -2.36
CA THR A 76 -5.57 -9.93 -3.62
C THR A 76 -5.11 -11.39 -3.65
N LYS A 77 -4.97 -12.00 -2.47
CA LYS A 77 -4.43 -13.35 -2.35
C LYS A 77 -5.19 -14.35 -3.22
N THR A 78 -6.51 -14.22 -3.28
CA THR A 78 -7.35 -15.14 -4.05
C THR A 78 -7.77 -14.59 -5.41
N TYR A 79 -7.27 -13.42 -5.77
CA TYR A 79 -7.58 -12.82 -7.06
C TYR A 79 -6.88 -13.60 -8.17
N VAL A 80 -7.63 -13.98 -9.20
CA VAL A 80 -7.08 -14.71 -10.34
C VAL A 80 -6.82 -13.72 -11.46
N GLY A 81 -5.55 -13.35 -11.62
CA GLY A 81 -5.12 -12.37 -12.60
C GLY A 81 -3.98 -11.54 -12.08
N GLN A 82 -3.50 -10.64 -12.91
CA GLN A 82 -2.46 -9.70 -12.54
C GLN A 82 -3.06 -8.45 -11.93
N VAL A 83 -2.32 -7.80 -11.04
CA VAL A 83 -2.75 -6.59 -10.37
C VAL A 83 -1.67 -5.53 -10.47
N ARG A 84 -2.09 -4.25 -10.45
CA ARG A 84 -1.14 -3.14 -10.49
C ARG A 84 -1.82 -1.85 -10.04
N ASN A 85 -1.00 -0.86 -9.72
CA ASN A 85 -1.40 0.53 -9.47
C ASN A 85 -2.49 0.67 -8.42
N PRO A 86 -2.25 0.16 -7.19
CA PRO A 86 -3.22 0.35 -6.13
C PRO A 86 -3.23 1.80 -5.67
N THR A 87 -4.39 2.25 -5.21
CA THR A 87 -4.55 3.56 -4.60
C THR A 87 -5.50 3.42 -3.41
N VAL A 88 -5.35 4.31 -2.44
CA VAL A 88 -6.16 4.29 -1.22
C VAL A 88 -6.81 5.65 -1.03
N SER A 89 -8.07 5.66 -0.59
CA SER A 89 -8.79 6.91 -0.32
C SER A 89 -8.17 7.62 0.88
N GLY A 90 -8.47 8.92 1.00
CA GLY A 90 -7.91 9.74 2.06
C GLY A 90 -8.20 9.21 3.45
N ASP A 91 -9.35 8.55 3.63
CA ASP A 91 -9.78 8.00 4.92
C ASP A 91 -9.38 6.54 5.09
N GLY A 92 -8.74 5.92 4.09
CA GLY A 92 -8.33 4.53 4.19
C GLY A 92 -9.44 3.52 3.97
N ARG A 93 -10.66 3.95 3.69
CA ARG A 93 -11.78 3.04 3.52
C ARG A 93 -11.75 2.31 2.18
N TRP A 94 -11.46 3.04 1.11
CA TRP A 94 -11.56 2.49 -0.24
C TRP A 94 -10.19 2.23 -0.82
N ILE A 95 -10.03 1.08 -1.44
CA ILE A 95 -8.80 0.77 -2.17
C ILE A 95 -9.21 0.36 -3.56
N ALA A 96 -8.55 0.93 -4.57
CA ALA A 96 -8.78 0.58 -5.95
C ALA A 96 -7.47 0.09 -6.56
N PHE A 97 -7.57 -0.81 -7.51
CA PHE A 97 -6.41 -1.28 -8.26
C PHE A 97 -6.86 -1.73 -9.64
N GLU A 98 -5.91 -1.90 -10.54
CA GLU A 98 -6.18 -2.43 -11.86
C GLU A 98 -5.92 -3.92 -11.84
N GLY A 99 -6.87 -4.69 -12.36
CA GLY A 99 -6.76 -6.13 -12.46
C GLY A 99 -7.19 -6.63 -13.82
N ASP A 100 -6.62 -7.76 -14.26
CA ASP A 100 -6.89 -8.27 -15.60
C ASP A 100 -7.60 -9.62 -15.61
N ARG A 101 -8.36 -9.95 -14.56
CA ARG A 101 -8.99 -11.27 -14.46
C ARG A 101 -9.95 -11.60 -15.60
N THR A 102 -10.47 -10.58 -16.28
CA THR A 102 -11.39 -10.78 -17.42
C THR A 102 -10.69 -10.79 -18.77
N GLY A 103 -9.35 -10.74 -18.78
CA GLY A 103 -8.59 -10.68 -20.01
C GLY A 103 -8.24 -9.27 -20.45
N GLN A 104 -8.73 -8.26 -19.75
CA GLN A 104 -8.37 -6.87 -19.97
C GLN A 104 -8.29 -6.16 -18.65
N TRP A 105 -7.58 -5.02 -18.63
CA TRP A 105 -7.40 -4.27 -17.40
C TRP A 105 -8.66 -3.50 -17.03
N ASP A 106 -9.17 -3.79 -15.83
CA ASP A 106 -10.34 -3.12 -15.28
C ASP A 106 -10.02 -2.60 -13.89
N ILE A 107 -10.85 -1.67 -13.42
CA ILE A 107 -10.70 -1.15 -12.06
C ILE A 107 -11.46 -2.06 -11.10
N GLU A 108 -10.77 -2.53 -10.07
CA GLU A 108 -11.36 -3.29 -8.97
C GLU A 108 -11.36 -2.42 -7.73
N VAL A 109 -12.42 -2.50 -6.92
CA VAL A 109 -12.57 -1.66 -5.73
C VAL A 109 -12.85 -2.53 -4.52
N ILE A 110 -12.15 -2.25 -3.43
CA ILE A 110 -12.34 -2.91 -2.14
C ILE A 110 -12.84 -1.88 -1.15
N ASP A 111 -13.95 -2.17 -0.47
CA ASP A 111 -14.50 -1.34 0.60
C ASP A 111 -14.08 -1.96 1.93
N ARG A 112 -13.20 -1.27 2.66
CA ARG A 112 -12.74 -1.72 3.98
C ARG A 112 -13.70 -1.35 5.10
N GLY A 113 -14.78 -0.62 4.79
CA GLY A 113 -15.70 -0.13 5.79
C GLY A 113 -15.19 1.14 6.45
N VAL A 114 -16.04 1.74 7.28
CA VAL A 114 -15.70 2.97 8.01
C VAL A 114 -14.61 2.65 9.02
N GLN A 115 -13.59 3.52 9.06
CA GLN A 115 -12.45 3.30 9.95
C GLN A 115 -12.70 4.01 11.28
N PRO A 116 -12.55 3.31 12.41
CA PRO A 116 -12.93 3.88 13.72
C PRO A 116 -12.18 5.16 14.11
N ASP A 117 -10.92 5.26 13.73
CA ASP A 117 -10.13 6.44 14.07
C ASP A 117 -10.65 7.72 13.41
N LEU A 118 -11.33 7.60 12.28
CA LEU A 118 -11.95 8.76 11.64
C LEU A 118 -13.14 9.27 12.47
N ILE A 119 -13.90 8.34 13.05
CA ILE A 119 -15.03 8.71 13.89
C ILE A 119 -14.52 9.44 15.13
N GLU A 120 -13.43 8.96 15.70
CA GLU A 120 -12.87 9.55 16.92
C GLU A 120 -12.26 10.91 16.69
N SER A 121 -11.78 11.17 15.48
CA SER A 121 -11.11 12.44 15.20
C SER A 121 -12.08 13.60 15.01
N GLU A 122 -13.36 13.32 14.93
CA GLU A 122 -14.33 14.37 14.80
C GLU A 122 -14.68 14.96 16.14
#